data_526f54579bac3da94690386183a6b458
#
_entry.id   526f54579bac3da94690386183a6b458
#
_cell.length_a   1.000
_cell.length_b   1.000
_cell.length_c   1.000
_cell.angle_alpha   90.00
_cell.angle_beta   90.00
_cell.angle_gamma   90.00
#
_symmetry.space_group_name_H-M   'P 1'
#
loop_
_entity.id
_entity.type
_entity.pdbx_description
1 polymer ?
#
loop_
_entity_poly.entity_id
_entity_poly.type
_entity_poly.pdbx_seq_one_letter_code
_entity_poly.pdbx_strand_id
1 'polypeptide(L)' 'MPKGIPNKKYTGEFQQMVVVTMQKEGMSYSEAVREFDVCDHHQIMSWERIYL' A
#
# COMPACT_ATOMS: atom_id res chain seq x y z
N MET A 1 11.00 -20.24 -6.27
CA MET A 1 10.48 -19.85 -5.75
C MET A 1 9.29 -19.72 -5.95
N PRO A 2 8.63 -19.94 -5.38
CA PRO A 2 7.42 -19.95 -5.60
C PRO A 2 6.88 -18.77 -5.58
N LYS A 3 6.77 -18.33 -6.01
CA LYS A 3 6.31 -17.34 -6.10
C LYS A 3 5.04 -17.44 -5.97
N GLY A 4 4.41 -18.01 -6.00
CA GLY A 4 3.07 -18.07 -5.93
C GLY A 4 2.49 -17.70 -4.67
N ILE A 5 3.11 -17.02 -3.86
CA ILE A 5 2.54 -16.65 -2.70
C ILE A 5 1.56 -15.63 -2.92
N PRO A 6 0.34 -15.86 -2.87
CA PRO A 6 -0.67 -14.90 -3.18
C PRO A 6 -0.84 -13.88 -2.10
N ASN A 7 -0.57 -14.20 -0.90
CA ASN A 7 -0.76 -13.26 0.14
C ASN A 7 0.45 -12.56 0.54
N LYS A 8 0.54 -11.28 0.32
CA LYS A 8 1.63 -10.51 0.80
C LYS A 8 1.23 -9.96 2.12
N LYS A 9 2.05 -10.12 3.10
CA LYS A 9 1.76 -9.56 4.38
C LYS A 9 2.43 -8.24 4.49
N TYR A 10 1.66 -7.21 4.73
CA TYR A 10 2.21 -5.86 4.87
C TYR A 10 2.20 -5.51 6.35
N THR A 11 3.34 -5.09 6.86
CA THR A 11 3.43 -4.72 8.27
C THR A 11 2.76 -3.37 8.47
N GLY A 12 2.46 -3.07 9.73
CA GLY A 12 1.85 -1.79 10.03
C GLY A 12 2.74 -0.64 9.63
N GLU A 13 4.01 -0.82 9.82
CA GLU A 13 4.99 0.19 9.44
C GLU A 13 4.95 0.46 7.95
N PHE A 14 4.90 -0.60 7.18
CA PHE A 14 4.87 -0.46 5.74
C PHE A 14 3.59 0.23 5.31
N GLN A 15 2.47 -0.16 5.88
CA GLN A 15 1.18 0.42 5.56
C GLN A 15 1.18 1.90 5.83
N GLN A 16 1.66 2.27 6.99
CA GLN A 16 1.71 3.67 7.37
C GLN A 16 2.63 4.45 6.44
N MET A 17 3.75 3.86 6.09
CA MET A 17 4.69 4.52 5.21
C MET A 17 4.06 4.79 3.84
N VAL A 18 3.33 3.82 3.33
CA VAL A 18 2.68 3.97 2.04
C VAL A 18 1.68 5.12 2.08
N VAL A 19 0.86 5.13 3.12
CA VAL A 19 -0.16 6.18 3.24
C VAL A 19 0.48 7.54 3.37
N VAL A 20 1.47 7.66 4.24
CA VAL A 20 2.14 8.92 4.46
C VAL A 20 2.83 9.41 3.20
N THR A 21 3.55 8.53 2.53
CA THR A 21 4.25 8.89 1.32
C THR A 21 3.27 9.32 0.24
N MET A 22 2.17 8.59 0.13
CA MET A 22 1.17 8.89 -0.86
C MET A 22 0.62 10.30 -0.66
N GLN A 23 0.35 10.64 0.58
CA GLN A 23 -0.17 11.96 0.90
C GLN A 23 0.88 13.03 0.64
N LYS A 24 2.09 12.73 1.04
CA LYS A 24 3.17 13.68 0.89
C LYS A 24 3.47 13.97 -0.58
N GLU A 25 3.50 12.94 -1.38
CA GLU A 25 3.85 13.07 -2.79
C GLU A 25 2.63 13.39 -3.65
N GLY A 26 1.46 13.30 -3.08
CA GLY A 26 0.27 13.53 -3.85
C GLY A 26 0.01 12.45 -4.87
N MET A 27 0.33 11.22 -4.53
CA MET A 27 0.16 10.12 -5.45
C MET A 27 -1.26 9.58 -5.41
N SER A 28 -1.69 9.05 -6.53
CA SER A 28 -3.01 8.43 -6.57
C SER A 28 -2.87 6.99 -6.10
N TYR A 29 -3.99 6.35 -5.85
CA TYR A 29 -3.96 4.96 -5.40
C TYR A 29 -3.29 4.05 -6.42
N SER A 30 -3.60 4.28 -7.68
CA SER A 30 -2.98 3.49 -8.75
C SER A 30 -1.47 3.63 -8.72
N GLU A 31 -1.04 4.85 -8.58
CA GLU A 31 0.37 5.14 -8.57
C GLU A 31 1.05 4.49 -7.38
N ALA A 32 0.42 4.59 -6.21
CA ALA A 32 0.96 4.00 -5.01
C ALA A 32 1.05 2.49 -5.13
N VAL A 33 0.04 1.89 -5.72
CA VAL A 33 0.03 0.45 -5.92
C VAL A 33 1.22 0.01 -6.75
N ARG A 34 1.53 0.75 -7.80
CA ARG A 34 2.65 0.42 -8.65
C ARG A 34 3.98 0.69 -7.97
N GLU A 35 4.04 1.82 -7.30
CA GLU A 35 5.29 2.23 -6.66
C GLU A 35 5.69 1.28 -5.54
N PHE A 36 4.74 0.89 -4.73
CA PHE A 36 5.01 0.06 -3.58
C PHE A 36 4.67 -1.42 -3.77
N ASP A 37 4.26 -1.76 -4.99
CA ASP A 37 3.95 -3.14 -5.30
C ASP A 37 2.89 -3.70 -4.37
N VAL A 38 1.85 -2.93 -4.19
CA VAL A 38 0.74 -3.37 -3.36
C VAL A 38 -0.21 -4.19 -4.23
N CYS A 39 -0.86 -5.15 -3.64
CA CYS A 39 -1.76 -6.02 -4.38
C CYS A 39 -2.93 -5.30 -5.01
N ASP A 40 -3.55 -4.42 -4.25
CA ASP A 40 -4.78 -3.81 -4.71
C ASP A 40 -4.89 -2.43 -4.10
N HIS A 41 -5.47 -1.51 -4.85
CA HIS A 41 -5.62 -0.16 -4.34
C HIS A 41 -6.61 -0.11 -3.18
N HIS A 42 -7.50 -1.07 -3.09
CA HIS A 42 -8.43 -1.14 -1.96
C HIS A 42 -7.69 -1.32 -0.65
N GLN A 43 -6.55 -1.98 -0.70
CA GLN A 43 -5.74 -2.14 0.48
C GLN A 43 -5.31 -0.78 1.00
N ILE A 44 -4.84 0.06 0.09
CA ILE A 44 -4.37 1.38 0.46
C ILE A 44 -5.51 2.23 0.98
N MET A 45 -6.67 2.10 0.39
CA MET A 45 -7.82 2.85 0.85
C MET A 45 -8.16 2.48 2.29
N SER A 46 -8.09 1.20 2.61
CA SER A 46 -8.34 0.73 3.96
C SER A 46 -7.30 1.29 4.92
N TRP A 47 -6.06 1.25 4.51
CA TRP A 47 -4.97 1.76 5.35
C TRP A 47 -5.15 3.24 5.62
N GLU A 48 -5.59 3.95 4.60
CA GLU A 48 -5.81 5.38 4.73
C GLU A 48 -6.84 5.66 5.82
N ARG A 49 -7.88 4.87 5.86
CA ARG A 49 -8.92 5.04 6.87
C ARG A 49 -8.39 4.77 8.26
N ILE A 50 -7.48 3.83 8.36
CA ILE A 50 -6.92 3.47 9.65
C ILE A 50 -5.93 4.50 10.16
N TYR A 51 -5.07 4.96 9.28
CA TYR A 51 -3.98 5.84 9.70
C TYR A 51 -4.23 7.32 9.50
N LEU A 52 -5.27 7.67 8.84
CA LEU A 52 -5.65 9.05 8.66
C LEU A 52 -6.99 9.31 9.31
#